data_d94e3dcea2b08a35603f60ba2a34fdf3
#
_entry.id   d94e3dcea2b08a35603f60ba2a34fdf3
#
_cell.length_a   1.000
_cell.length_b   1.000
_cell.length_c   1.000
_cell.angle_alpha   90.00
_cell.angle_beta   90.00
_cell.angle_gamma   90.00
#
_symmetry.space_group_name_H-M   'P 1'
#
loop_
_entity.id
_entity.type
_entity.pdbx_description
1 polymer ?
#
loop_
_entity_poly.entity_id
_entity_poly.type
_entity_poly.pdbx_seq_one_letter_code
_entity_poly.pdbx_strand_id
1 'polypeptide(L)'
;ISSCSDENDIFDSSSARRMNAMLQECNEILTGAENGWIFEYYPEDSKYGGFQLYMTFSKEGEVKVTAESPILESPGEQVTSMYQVKADMGPVLSFDTYNRILHQFSDPNPDGLGYEGDYEFVILTINKDGIELRGKKTGVKMQMIPLPAGTTWESYSNRLNKMIQAFPGFTMRLNIDGTVIAVSYTHLRAHETR
;
A
#
# COMPACT_ATOMS: atom_id res chain seq x y z
N ILE A 1 29.46 -53.21 1.59
CA ILE A 1 29.73 -51.79 1.51
C ILE A 1 28.35 -51.14 1.47
N SER A 2 27.86 -50.85 2.67
CA SER A 2 26.64 -50.04 2.87
C SER A 2 27.11 -48.64 3.27
N SER A 3 26.80 -47.67 2.50
CA SER A 3 26.86 -46.29 2.92
C SER A 3 25.94 -45.45 2.02
N CYS A 4 24.74 -45.29 2.47
CA CYS A 4 23.98 -44.06 2.24
C CYS A 4 23.34 -43.77 3.58
N SER A 5 24.05 -43.02 4.39
CA SER A 5 23.51 -42.40 5.57
C SER A 5 22.38 -41.47 5.17
N ASP A 6 21.27 -41.62 5.87
CA ASP A 6 20.23 -40.63 5.99
C ASP A 6 20.88 -39.25 6.26
N GLU A 7 20.98 -38.43 5.24
CA GLU A 7 21.06 -37.01 5.45
C GLU A 7 19.69 -36.61 5.99
N ASN A 8 19.62 -36.62 7.31
CA ASN A 8 18.52 -36.00 8.03
C ASN A 8 18.31 -34.61 7.43
N ASP A 9 17.20 -34.43 6.77
CA ASP A 9 16.71 -33.13 6.33
C ASP A 9 16.77 -32.16 7.52
N ILE A 10 17.81 -31.35 7.56
CA ILE A 10 18.01 -30.32 8.59
C ILE A 10 16.87 -29.28 8.54
N PHE A 11 16.04 -29.36 7.51
CA PHE A 11 14.87 -28.52 7.32
C PHE A 11 13.61 -29.39 7.30
N ASP A 12 12.72 -29.18 8.26
CA ASP A 12 11.41 -29.85 8.41
C ASP A 12 10.49 -29.75 7.17
N SER A 13 10.80 -28.88 6.21
CA SER A 13 10.05 -28.72 4.97
C SER A 13 10.93 -28.19 3.82
N SER A 14 10.61 -28.58 2.59
CA SER A 14 11.29 -28.06 1.40
C SER A 14 11.08 -26.54 1.26
N SER A 15 12.02 -25.85 0.63
CA SER A 15 11.92 -24.40 0.33
C SER A 15 10.62 -24.03 -0.37
N ALA A 16 10.17 -24.85 -1.32
CA ALA A 16 8.91 -24.66 -2.03
C ALA A 16 7.68 -24.75 -1.09
N ARG A 17 7.70 -25.71 -0.15
CA ARG A 17 6.60 -25.86 0.82
C ARG A 17 6.53 -24.67 1.76
N ARG A 18 7.66 -24.18 2.25
CA ARG A 18 7.71 -22.98 3.11
C ARG A 18 7.20 -21.74 2.37
N MET A 19 7.61 -21.57 1.10
CA MET A 19 7.11 -20.46 0.28
C MET A 19 5.61 -20.54 0.08
N ASN A 20 5.06 -21.71 -0.28
CA ASN A 20 3.62 -21.86 -0.46
C ASN A 20 2.83 -21.58 0.83
N ALA A 21 3.33 -22.04 1.98
CA ALA A 21 2.72 -21.72 3.27
C ALA A 21 2.72 -20.21 3.55
N MET A 22 3.82 -19.52 3.25
CA MET A 22 3.93 -18.06 3.39
C MET A 22 2.96 -17.32 2.46
N LEU A 23 2.84 -17.74 1.20
CA LEU A 23 1.87 -17.13 0.26
C LEU A 23 0.44 -17.31 0.73
N GLN A 24 0.12 -18.49 1.26
CA GLN A 24 -1.20 -18.76 1.84
C GLN A 24 -1.48 -17.87 3.06
N GLU A 25 -0.52 -17.77 3.99
CA GLU A 25 -0.62 -16.89 5.16
C GLU A 25 -0.82 -15.43 4.75
N CYS A 26 -0.07 -14.94 3.75
CA CYS A 26 -0.25 -13.60 3.21
C CYS A 26 -1.67 -13.37 2.70
N ASN A 27 -2.23 -14.31 1.93
CA ASN A 27 -3.60 -14.21 1.43
C ASN A 27 -4.64 -14.24 2.56
N GLU A 28 -4.45 -15.10 3.56
CA GLU A 28 -5.35 -15.19 4.72
C GLU A 28 -5.38 -13.87 5.52
N ILE A 29 -4.22 -13.23 5.72
CA ILE A 29 -4.13 -11.94 6.42
C ILE A 29 -4.75 -10.83 5.57
N LEU A 30 -4.40 -10.73 4.28
CA LEU A 30 -4.96 -9.72 3.38
C LEU A 30 -6.48 -9.75 3.34
N THR A 31 -7.06 -10.95 3.18
CA THR A 31 -8.51 -11.15 3.08
C THR A 31 -9.22 -11.16 4.43
N GLY A 32 -8.47 -11.27 5.53
CA GLY A 32 -9.00 -11.32 6.89
C GLY A 32 -9.32 -9.96 7.51
N ALA A 33 -8.91 -8.87 6.90
CA ALA A 33 -9.24 -7.51 7.38
C ALA A 33 -10.66 -7.14 7.00
N GLU A 34 -11.61 -7.33 7.91
CA GLU A 34 -13.06 -7.14 7.69
C GLU A 34 -13.40 -5.76 7.13
N ASN A 35 -12.74 -4.71 7.61
CA ASN A 35 -12.96 -3.33 7.17
C ASN A 35 -11.95 -2.87 6.11
N GLY A 36 -11.11 -3.78 5.60
CA GLY A 36 -10.08 -3.47 4.61
C GLY A 36 -8.84 -2.78 5.17
N TRP A 37 -8.02 -2.29 4.28
CA TRP A 37 -6.69 -1.75 4.54
C TRP A 37 -6.56 -0.32 4.06
N ILE A 38 -5.88 0.52 4.83
CA ILE A 38 -5.36 1.82 4.40
C ILE A 38 -3.95 1.57 3.91
N PHE A 39 -3.69 1.82 2.65
CA PHE A 39 -2.37 1.73 2.05
C PHE A 39 -1.75 3.13 1.99
N GLU A 40 -0.72 3.36 2.78
CA GLU A 40 0.09 4.58 2.73
C GLU A 40 1.10 4.44 1.59
N TYR A 41 0.74 5.01 0.45
CA TYR A 41 1.46 4.86 -0.80
C TYR A 41 2.36 6.05 -1.07
N TYR A 42 3.62 5.80 -1.36
CA TYR A 42 4.64 6.81 -1.66
C TYR A 42 5.31 6.49 -3.00
N PRO A 43 4.92 7.17 -4.10
CA PRO A 43 5.64 7.02 -5.35
C PRO A 43 7.03 7.67 -5.23
N GLU A 44 8.06 7.03 -5.79
CA GLU A 44 9.44 7.50 -5.87
C GLU A 44 9.96 8.25 -4.62
N ASP A 45 10.11 7.51 -3.51
CA ASP A 45 10.71 8.00 -2.25
C ASP A 45 10.15 9.34 -1.75
N SER A 46 8.83 9.46 -1.75
CA SER A 46 8.11 10.65 -1.28
C SER A 46 8.34 11.93 -2.11
N LYS A 47 9.01 11.86 -3.24
CA LYS A 47 9.24 13.00 -4.15
C LYS A 47 7.93 13.70 -4.52
N TYR A 48 6.87 12.93 -4.68
CA TYR A 48 5.54 13.41 -5.04
C TYR A 48 4.56 13.46 -3.85
N GLY A 49 5.06 13.28 -2.62
CA GLY A 49 4.24 13.17 -1.42
C GLY A 49 3.70 11.78 -1.18
N GLY A 50 2.86 11.65 -0.16
CA GLY A 50 2.18 10.41 0.22
C GLY A 50 0.69 10.47 -0.12
N PHE A 51 0.13 9.32 -0.47
CA PHE A 51 -1.27 9.16 -0.83
C PHE A 51 -1.89 8.03 -0.01
N GLN A 52 -3.13 8.19 0.41
CA GLN A 52 -3.87 7.13 1.08
C GLN A 52 -4.81 6.45 0.08
N LEU A 53 -4.56 5.17 -0.14
CA LEU A 53 -5.45 4.30 -0.89
C LEU A 53 -6.16 3.38 0.09
N TYR A 54 -7.42 3.12 -0.14
CA TYR A 54 -8.16 2.13 0.63
C TYR A 54 -8.43 0.91 -0.23
N MET A 55 -8.14 -0.28 0.34
CA MET A 55 -8.22 -1.55 -0.37
C MET A 55 -8.96 -2.60 0.42
N THR A 56 -9.81 -3.36 -0.24
CA THR A 56 -10.39 -4.59 0.29
C THR A 56 -10.06 -5.75 -0.63
N PHE A 57 -9.67 -6.89 -0.05
CA PHE A 57 -9.23 -8.07 -0.78
C PHE A 57 -10.23 -9.21 -0.59
N SER A 58 -10.56 -9.92 -1.67
CA SER A 58 -11.39 -11.11 -1.62
C SER A 58 -10.56 -12.38 -1.80
N LYS A 59 -11.12 -13.52 -1.37
CA LYS A 59 -10.48 -14.83 -1.54
C LYS A 59 -10.42 -15.28 -2.99
N GLU A 60 -11.26 -14.70 -3.85
CA GLU A 60 -11.33 -14.97 -5.29
C GLU A 60 -10.23 -14.21 -6.07
N GLY A 61 -9.37 -13.44 -5.39
CA GLY A 61 -8.29 -12.68 -6.00
C GLY A 61 -8.72 -11.30 -6.50
N GLU A 62 -9.89 -10.81 -6.12
CA GLU A 62 -10.32 -9.45 -6.43
C GLU A 62 -9.83 -8.46 -5.38
N VAL A 63 -9.46 -7.29 -5.82
CA VAL A 63 -9.20 -6.11 -4.98
C VAL A 63 -10.11 -4.96 -5.42
N LYS A 64 -10.74 -4.32 -4.46
CA LYS A 64 -11.44 -3.04 -4.66
C LYS A 64 -10.57 -1.94 -4.12
N VAL A 65 -10.31 -0.94 -4.93
CA VAL A 65 -9.48 0.21 -4.58
C VAL A 65 -10.30 1.48 -4.66
N THR A 66 -10.20 2.30 -3.63
CA THR A 66 -10.61 3.71 -3.65
C THR A 66 -9.50 4.57 -3.05
N ALA A 67 -9.63 5.86 -3.07
CA ALA A 67 -8.62 6.78 -2.60
C ALA A 67 -9.26 8.03 -2.00
N GLU A 68 -8.43 8.90 -1.46
CA GLU A 68 -8.86 10.26 -1.11
C GLU A 68 -8.99 11.14 -2.37
N SER A 69 -9.88 12.12 -2.30
CA SER A 69 -9.91 13.18 -3.31
C SER A 69 -8.60 14.02 -3.22
N PRO A 70 -7.97 14.42 -4.35
CA PRO A 70 -8.52 14.52 -5.69
C PRO A 70 -8.16 13.39 -6.66
N ILE A 71 -7.68 12.25 -6.19
CA ILE A 71 -7.25 11.11 -7.04
C ILE A 71 -8.43 10.51 -7.82
N LEU A 72 -9.62 10.58 -7.24
CA LEU A 72 -10.86 10.05 -7.80
C LEU A 72 -11.44 10.97 -8.86
N GLU A 73 -12.01 10.40 -9.92
CA GLU A 73 -12.80 11.15 -10.92
C GLU A 73 -14.16 11.58 -10.39
N SER A 74 -14.70 10.79 -9.46
CA SER A 74 -15.96 11.11 -8.79
C SER A 74 -15.91 10.74 -7.30
N PRO A 75 -16.63 11.45 -6.42
CA PRO A 75 -16.67 11.12 -4.99
C PRO A 75 -17.12 9.69 -4.75
N GLY A 76 -16.35 8.94 -3.95
CA GLY A 76 -16.67 7.57 -3.58
C GLY A 76 -16.42 6.53 -4.69
N GLU A 77 -15.76 6.91 -5.75
CA GLU A 77 -15.37 5.98 -6.82
C GLU A 77 -14.57 4.79 -6.25
N GLN A 78 -14.94 3.59 -6.71
CA GLN A 78 -14.23 2.35 -6.41
C GLN A 78 -13.94 1.61 -7.71
N VAL A 79 -12.71 1.15 -7.87
CA VAL A 79 -12.29 0.35 -9.02
C VAL A 79 -11.95 -1.05 -8.56
N THR A 80 -12.57 -2.05 -9.17
CA THR A 80 -12.28 -3.47 -8.93
C THR A 80 -11.30 -3.99 -9.98
N SER A 81 -10.29 -4.70 -9.51
CA SER A 81 -9.30 -5.37 -10.36
C SER A 81 -8.85 -6.67 -9.70
N MET A 82 -7.96 -7.42 -10.34
CA MET A 82 -7.40 -8.64 -9.77
C MET A 82 -6.06 -8.33 -9.10
N TYR A 83 -5.78 -9.07 -8.02
CA TYR A 83 -4.46 -9.11 -7.39
C TYR A 83 -3.99 -10.55 -7.24
N GLN A 84 -2.72 -10.73 -7.02
CA GLN A 84 -2.16 -12.00 -6.57
C GLN A 84 -0.99 -11.80 -5.61
N VAL A 85 -0.80 -12.78 -4.74
CA VAL A 85 0.44 -12.92 -3.97
C VAL A 85 1.25 -14.03 -4.61
N LYS A 86 2.40 -13.67 -5.17
CA LYS A 86 3.25 -14.58 -5.94
C LYS A 86 4.65 -14.71 -5.34
N ALA A 87 5.30 -15.85 -5.60
CA ALA A 87 6.70 -16.06 -5.25
C ALA A 87 7.61 -15.38 -6.28
N ASP A 88 8.52 -14.55 -5.79
CA ASP A 88 9.65 -14.02 -6.54
C ASP A 88 10.90 -14.15 -5.64
N MET A 89 11.65 -13.12 -5.37
CA MET A 89 12.69 -13.13 -4.31
C MET A 89 12.09 -12.94 -2.91
N GLY A 90 10.95 -13.59 -2.65
CA GLY A 90 10.08 -13.47 -1.49
C GLY A 90 8.62 -13.40 -1.91
N PRO A 91 7.67 -13.20 -0.98
CA PRO A 91 6.28 -12.96 -1.33
C PRO A 91 6.12 -11.54 -1.92
N VAL A 92 5.44 -11.46 -3.05
CA VAL A 92 5.16 -10.21 -3.76
C VAL A 92 3.67 -10.03 -3.93
N LEU A 93 3.12 -8.94 -3.42
CA LEU A 93 1.77 -8.49 -3.72
C LEU A 93 1.80 -7.77 -5.07
N SER A 94 1.03 -8.27 -6.04
CA SER A 94 1.03 -7.79 -7.42
C SER A 94 -0.38 -7.45 -7.87
N PHE A 95 -0.53 -6.31 -8.54
CA PHE A 95 -1.77 -5.84 -9.14
C PHE A 95 -1.65 -5.95 -10.66
N ASP A 96 -1.76 -7.17 -11.18
CA ASP A 96 -1.47 -7.48 -12.58
C ASP A 96 -2.53 -7.00 -13.57
N THR A 97 -3.78 -6.78 -13.11
CA THR A 97 -4.82 -6.18 -13.95
C THR A 97 -4.93 -4.69 -13.68
N TYR A 98 -5.17 -3.94 -14.74
CA TYR A 98 -5.22 -2.48 -14.67
C TYR A 98 -6.27 -2.00 -13.67
N ASN A 99 -5.83 -1.17 -12.75
CA ASN A 99 -6.67 -0.45 -11.80
C ASN A 99 -6.33 1.03 -11.91
N ARG A 100 -7.24 1.82 -12.45
CA ARG A 100 -6.99 3.23 -12.74
C ARG A 100 -6.49 4.01 -11.50
N ILE A 101 -7.07 3.74 -10.33
CA ILE A 101 -6.70 4.48 -9.12
C ILE A 101 -5.27 4.20 -8.68
N LEU A 102 -4.79 2.96 -8.85
CA LEU A 102 -3.41 2.60 -8.49
C LEU A 102 -2.43 2.89 -9.63
N HIS A 103 -2.76 2.48 -10.87
CA HIS A 103 -1.82 2.53 -11.98
C HIS A 103 -1.55 3.95 -12.48
N GLN A 104 -2.46 4.91 -12.24
CA GLN A 104 -2.20 6.31 -12.61
C GLN A 104 -0.90 6.88 -12.01
N PHE A 105 -0.41 6.32 -10.90
CA PHE A 105 0.86 6.71 -10.31
C PHE A 105 2.07 6.19 -11.09
N SER A 106 1.93 5.07 -11.79
CA SER A 106 2.98 4.46 -12.63
C SER A 106 2.89 4.86 -14.09
N ASP A 107 1.70 5.21 -14.56
CA ASP A 107 1.47 5.60 -15.95
C ASP A 107 2.12 6.96 -16.25
N PRO A 108 2.74 7.12 -17.44
CA PRO A 108 3.35 8.37 -17.82
C PRO A 108 2.30 9.46 -18.07
N ASN A 109 2.69 10.72 -17.91
CA ASN A 109 1.85 11.84 -18.34
C ASN A 109 1.83 11.89 -19.90
N PRO A 110 0.65 12.10 -20.58
CA PRO A 110 -0.64 12.56 -20.03
C PRO A 110 -1.60 11.45 -19.59
N ASP A 111 -1.30 10.17 -19.80
CA ASP A 111 -2.22 9.06 -19.52
C ASP A 111 -2.39 8.80 -18.02
N GLY A 112 -1.37 9.16 -17.22
CA GLY A 112 -1.35 9.10 -15.77
C GLY A 112 -0.64 10.29 -15.16
N LEU A 113 -0.27 10.17 -13.87
CA LEU A 113 0.38 11.25 -13.13
C LEU A 113 1.88 11.36 -13.41
N GLY A 114 2.50 10.31 -13.97
CA GLY A 114 3.94 10.28 -14.24
C GLY A 114 4.80 10.26 -12.98
N TYR A 115 4.29 9.71 -11.87
CA TYR A 115 4.98 9.71 -10.57
C TYR A 115 5.90 8.51 -10.39
N GLU A 116 6.10 7.72 -11.44
CA GLU A 116 7.01 6.57 -11.48
C GLU A 116 6.75 5.50 -10.39
N GLY A 117 5.50 5.41 -9.92
CA GLY A 117 5.08 4.54 -8.84
C GLY A 117 5.17 3.04 -9.16
N ASP A 118 4.99 2.24 -8.13
CA ASP A 118 4.96 0.78 -8.20
C ASP A 118 3.52 0.25 -8.20
N TYR A 119 3.32 -0.91 -8.83
CA TYR A 119 2.11 -1.74 -8.71
C TYR A 119 2.46 -3.20 -8.34
N GLU A 120 3.73 -3.47 -8.04
CA GLU A 120 4.23 -4.71 -7.44
C GLU A 120 5.03 -4.38 -6.18
N PHE A 121 4.74 -5.09 -5.09
CA PHE A 121 5.31 -4.79 -3.79
C PHE A 121 5.84 -6.05 -3.11
N VAL A 122 7.12 -6.05 -2.76
CA VAL A 122 7.70 -7.11 -1.93
C VAL A 122 7.14 -6.97 -0.51
N ILE A 123 6.56 -8.04 0.01
CA ILE A 123 6.07 -8.10 1.39
C ILE A 123 7.28 -8.34 2.30
N LEU A 124 7.60 -7.37 3.15
CA LEU A 124 8.72 -7.45 4.10
C LEU A 124 8.27 -8.08 5.41
N THR A 125 7.17 -7.61 5.94
CA THR A 125 6.50 -8.19 7.11
C THR A 125 4.99 -8.17 6.90
N ILE A 126 4.30 -9.15 7.44
CA ILE A 126 2.85 -9.23 7.38
C ILE A 126 2.29 -9.82 8.67
N ASN A 127 1.32 -9.13 9.26
CA ASN A 127 0.54 -9.59 10.39
C ASN A 127 -0.80 -8.85 10.43
N LYS A 128 -1.64 -9.17 11.42
CA LYS A 128 -2.98 -8.59 11.54
C LYS A 128 -2.99 -7.08 11.87
N ASP A 129 -1.89 -6.57 12.39
CA ASP A 129 -1.77 -5.17 12.83
C ASP A 129 -1.20 -4.28 11.71
N GLY A 130 -0.56 -4.87 10.70
CA GLY A 130 -0.01 -4.15 9.57
C GLY A 130 0.83 -5.00 8.64
N ILE A 131 1.10 -4.43 7.48
CA ILE A 131 1.92 -5.03 6.42
C ILE A 131 2.96 -4.00 6.00
N GLU A 132 4.24 -4.36 6.10
CA GLU A 132 5.32 -3.57 5.54
C GLU A 132 5.62 -4.04 4.12
N LEU A 133 5.64 -3.12 3.21
CA LEU A 133 5.85 -3.32 1.79
C LEU A 133 7.06 -2.56 1.29
N ARG A 134 7.63 -3.03 0.21
CA ARG A 134 8.64 -2.31 -0.54
C ARG A 134 8.32 -2.37 -2.03
N GLY A 135 8.24 -1.22 -2.68
CA GLY A 135 8.09 -1.13 -4.13
C GLY A 135 9.15 -1.97 -4.85
N LYS A 136 8.74 -2.79 -5.79
CA LYS A 136 9.66 -3.71 -6.48
C LYS A 136 10.59 -2.97 -7.42
N LYS A 137 10.09 -1.92 -8.07
CA LYS A 137 10.82 -1.06 -9.00
C LYS A 137 11.61 0.02 -8.28
N THR A 138 10.94 0.77 -7.40
CA THR A 138 11.51 1.96 -6.75
C THR A 138 12.30 1.63 -5.50
N GLY A 139 12.01 0.53 -4.82
CA GLY A 139 12.61 0.17 -3.53
C GLY A 139 12.02 0.95 -2.35
N VAL A 140 11.03 1.82 -2.57
CA VAL A 140 10.42 2.66 -1.53
C VAL A 140 9.66 1.79 -0.53
N LYS A 141 9.85 2.06 0.76
CA LYS A 141 9.10 1.40 1.84
C LYS A 141 7.74 2.06 2.01
N MET A 142 6.74 1.23 2.17
CA MET A 142 5.34 1.61 2.33
C MET A 142 4.70 0.69 3.36
N GLN A 143 3.51 1.05 3.84
CA GLN A 143 2.78 0.22 4.78
C GLN A 143 1.29 0.16 4.48
N MET A 144 0.68 -0.94 4.88
CA MET A 144 -0.77 -1.08 4.94
C MET A 144 -1.19 -1.27 6.40
N ILE A 145 -2.20 -0.52 6.81
CA ILE A 145 -2.74 -0.53 8.17
C ILE A 145 -4.20 -0.96 8.09
N PRO A 146 -4.66 -1.94 8.91
CA PRO A 146 -6.06 -2.35 8.88
C PRO A 146 -6.94 -1.19 9.36
N LEU A 147 -8.06 -0.99 8.68
CA LEU A 147 -9.04 0.00 9.12
C LEU A 147 -9.68 -0.48 10.44
N PRO A 148 -9.75 0.37 11.49
CA PRO A 148 -10.25 -0.04 12.79
C PRO A 148 -11.68 -0.61 12.74
N ALA A 149 -11.97 -1.57 13.61
CA ALA A 149 -13.31 -2.15 13.74
C ALA A 149 -14.39 -1.06 13.94
N GLY A 150 -15.50 -1.20 13.25
CA GLY A 150 -16.61 -0.25 13.30
C GLY A 150 -16.34 1.09 12.60
N THR A 151 -15.24 1.21 11.87
CA THR A 151 -14.92 2.39 11.05
C THR A 151 -15.10 2.04 9.59
N THR A 152 -15.87 2.83 8.85
CA THR A 152 -15.92 2.72 7.38
C THR A 152 -14.92 3.68 6.74
N TRP A 153 -14.55 3.40 5.49
CA TRP A 153 -13.68 4.30 4.72
C TRP A 153 -14.25 5.72 4.64
N GLU A 154 -15.55 5.85 4.39
CA GLU A 154 -16.22 7.14 4.29
C GLU A 154 -16.10 7.93 5.61
N SER A 155 -16.31 7.27 6.75
CA SER A 155 -16.19 7.91 8.05
C SER A 155 -14.76 8.33 8.37
N TYR A 156 -13.78 7.49 7.98
CA TYR A 156 -12.36 7.78 8.11
C TYR A 156 -11.94 8.95 7.23
N SER A 157 -12.26 8.90 5.93
CA SER A 157 -11.97 9.95 4.95
C SER A 157 -12.61 11.28 5.33
N ASN A 158 -13.88 11.27 5.79
CA ASN A 158 -14.57 12.47 6.26
C ASN A 158 -13.88 13.10 7.48
N ARG A 159 -13.35 12.30 8.41
CA ARG A 159 -12.58 12.82 9.54
C ARG A 159 -11.28 13.47 9.09
N LEU A 160 -10.55 12.84 8.17
CA LEU A 160 -9.34 13.42 7.59
C LEU A 160 -9.64 14.76 6.90
N ASN A 161 -10.65 14.80 6.04
CA ASN A 161 -11.04 16.02 5.34
C ASN A 161 -11.43 17.15 6.31
N LYS A 162 -12.18 16.85 7.36
CA LYS A 162 -12.49 17.83 8.41
C LYS A 162 -11.24 18.34 9.11
N MET A 163 -10.29 17.46 9.38
CA MET A 163 -9.02 17.81 10.01
C MET A 163 -8.19 18.72 9.08
N ILE A 164 -8.08 18.38 7.81
CA ILE A 164 -7.39 19.18 6.79
C ILE A 164 -8.05 20.57 6.66
N GLN A 165 -9.39 20.63 6.63
CA GLN A 165 -10.14 21.88 6.53
C GLN A 165 -10.03 22.75 7.80
N ALA A 166 -9.90 22.12 8.97
CA ALA A 166 -9.73 22.84 10.25
C ALA A 166 -8.34 23.51 10.35
N PHE A 167 -7.39 23.13 9.50
CA PHE A 167 -6.04 23.67 9.46
C PHE A 167 -5.70 24.37 8.11
N PRO A 168 -6.47 25.38 7.68
CA PRO A 168 -6.18 26.07 6.43
C PRO A 168 -4.91 26.93 6.58
N GLY A 169 -3.85 26.55 5.90
CA GLY A 169 -2.64 27.36 5.77
C GLY A 169 -1.62 27.23 6.91
N PHE A 170 -1.45 26.03 7.48
CA PHE A 170 -0.44 25.82 8.52
C PHE A 170 0.99 25.82 7.95
N THR A 171 1.77 26.73 8.49
CA THR A 171 3.23 26.56 8.52
C THR A 171 3.56 25.87 9.85
N MET A 172 3.86 24.58 9.84
CA MET A 172 4.37 23.92 11.03
C MET A 172 5.82 24.38 11.25
N ARG A 173 6.09 24.93 12.42
CA ARG A 173 7.46 25.20 12.87
C ARG A 173 7.90 24.08 13.78
N LEU A 174 8.75 23.20 13.30
CA LEU A 174 9.42 22.20 14.10
C LEU A 174 10.69 22.82 14.69
N ASN A 175 10.80 22.87 16.00
CA ASN A 175 12.00 23.33 16.69
C ASN A 175 12.74 22.08 17.19
N ILE A 176 13.91 21.81 16.61
CA ILE A 176 14.81 20.75 17.05
C ILE A 176 16.11 21.42 17.48
N ASP A 177 16.44 21.30 18.77
CA ASP A 177 17.68 21.85 19.35
C ASP A 177 17.96 23.33 19.00
N GLY A 178 16.91 24.15 19.00
CA GLY A 178 17.02 25.56 18.68
C GLY A 178 17.00 25.90 17.19
N THR A 179 16.98 24.92 16.31
CA THR A 179 16.84 25.12 14.87
C THR A 179 15.37 25.02 14.46
N VAL A 180 14.84 26.11 13.93
CA VAL A 180 13.46 26.17 13.44
C VAL A 180 13.42 25.70 11.98
N ILE A 181 12.76 24.58 11.75
CA ILE A 181 12.45 24.08 10.41
C ILE A 181 11.01 24.47 10.09
N ALA A 182 10.82 25.38 9.16
CA ALA A 182 9.49 25.74 8.66
C ALA A 182 9.08 24.70 7.58
N VAL A 183 8.08 23.90 7.87
CA VAL A 183 7.44 23.01 6.88
C VAL A 183 6.20 23.72 6.35
N SER A 184 6.26 24.23 5.13
CA SER A 184 5.13 24.86 4.47
C SER A 184 4.24 23.78 3.86
N TYR A 185 3.00 23.70 4.29
CA TYR A 185 1.98 22.77 3.79
C TYR A 185 1.30 23.29 2.51
N THR A 186 2.06 23.86 1.58
CA THR A 186 1.52 24.38 0.32
C THR A 186 1.26 23.30 -0.73
N HIS A 187 1.73 22.08 -0.53
CA HIS A 187 1.61 21.01 -1.53
C HIS A 187 0.23 20.35 -1.61
N LEU A 188 -0.60 20.45 -0.58
CA LEU A 188 -1.97 19.89 -0.63
C LEU A 188 -2.98 20.78 -1.39
N ARG A 189 -2.66 22.05 -1.64
CA ARG A 189 -3.53 22.97 -2.40
C ARG A 189 -3.15 23.17 -3.87
N ALA A 190 -2.02 22.67 -4.32
CA ALA A 190 -1.56 22.89 -5.70
C ALA A 190 -2.40 22.15 -6.75
N HIS A 191 -3.28 21.24 -6.35
CA HIS A 191 -4.15 20.48 -7.25
C HIS A 191 -5.61 20.93 -7.29
N GLU A 192 -6.01 21.93 -6.48
CA GLU A 192 -7.40 22.42 -6.48
C GLU A 192 -7.70 23.54 -7.48
N THR A 193 -6.72 23.96 -8.27
CA THR A 193 -6.90 25.02 -9.28
C THR A 193 -6.37 24.59 -10.64
N ARG A 194 -7.10 23.71 -11.32
CA ARG A 194 -7.16 23.64 -12.80
C ARG A 194 -8.45 22.97 -13.24
#